data_cf967006362fcc944ae7cea2017e0a66
#
_entry.id   cf967006362fcc944ae7cea2017e0a66
#
_cell.length_a   1.000
_cell.length_b   1.000
_cell.length_c   1.000
_cell.angle_alpha   90.00
_cell.angle_beta   90.00
_cell.angle_gamma   90.00
#
_symmetry.space_group_name_H-M   'P 1'
#
loop_
_entity.id
_entity.type
_entity.pdbx_description
1 polymer ?
#
loop_
_entity_poly.entity_id
_entity_poly.type
_entity_poly.pdbx_seq_one_letter_code
_entity_poly.pdbx_strand_id
1 'polypeptide(L)'
;MIFSLASDIGKVRKNNEDFVDAKIICKDDETKIGIFALADGMGGHNKGEVASLMAVNGIIEFLSESLSQSGNIKIDYFDDIIKQAYNQVNYSILEKSKEDESFNGMGTTLVTAVIYNEDMYVANVGDSRCIILTRNFICKV
;
A
#
# COMPACT_ATOMS: atom_id res chain seq x y z
N MET A 1 -16.78 8.92 -1.21
CA MET A 1 -15.30 9.00 -1.24
C MET A 1 -14.88 9.41 -2.64
N ILE A 2 -14.00 10.41 -2.78
CA ILE A 2 -13.42 10.87 -4.07
C ILE A 2 -11.91 10.81 -3.90
N PHE A 3 -11.21 10.25 -4.86
CA PHE A 3 -9.74 10.17 -4.85
C PHE A 3 -9.17 10.33 -6.26
N SER A 4 -7.89 10.60 -6.35
CA SER A 4 -7.11 10.58 -7.60
C SER A 4 -5.75 9.98 -7.34
N LEU A 5 -5.18 9.32 -8.34
CA LEU A 5 -3.85 8.74 -8.32
C LEU A 5 -3.01 9.42 -9.39
N ALA A 6 -1.74 9.66 -9.08
CA ALA A 6 -0.78 10.17 -10.05
C ALA A 6 0.62 9.64 -9.72
N SER A 7 1.38 9.31 -10.74
CA SER A 7 2.79 8.97 -10.66
C SER A 7 3.50 9.57 -11.87
N ASP A 8 4.72 10.03 -11.70
CA ASP A 8 5.51 10.65 -12.76
C ASP A 8 6.98 10.27 -12.61
N ILE A 9 7.59 9.79 -13.68
CA ILE A 9 9.00 9.36 -13.69
C ILE A 9 10.00 10.48 -13.43
N GLY A 10 9.57 11.74 -13.58
CA GLY A 10 10.44 12.90 -13.51
C GLY A 10 11.35 13.06 -14.75
N LYS A 11 12.31 13.99 -14.66
CA LYS A 11 13.14 14.40 -15.80
C LYS A 11 14.46 13.66 -15.93
N VAL A 12 14.85 12.88 -14.94
CA VAL A 12 16.21 12.31 -14.80
C VAL A 12 16.22 10.79 -14.89
N ARG A 13 15.19 10.14 -14.32
CA ARG A 13 15.11 8.68 -14.28
C ARG A 13 14.72 8.10 -15.65
N LYS A 14 15.14 6.88 -15.93
CA LYS A 14 14.74 6.14 -17.13
C LYS A 14 13.52 5.26 -16.91
N ASN A 15 13.35 4.77 -15.69
CA ASN A 15 12.22 3.95 -15.25
C ASN A 15 11.55 4.62 -14.05
N ASN A 16 10.24 4.45 -13.96
CA ASN A 16 9.48 4.81 -12.78
C ASN A 16 9.47 3.59 -11.85
N GLU A 17 10.09 3.72 -10.70
CA GLU A 17 10.14 2.68 -9.69
C GLU A 17 9.03 2.87 -8.63
N ASP A 18 8.26 3.95 -8.73
CA ASP A 18 7.10 4.19 -7.87
C ASP A 18 5.87 3.46 -8.42
N PHE A 19 5.06 2.94 -7.53
CA PHE A 19 3.75 2.39 -7.86
C PHE A 19 2.69 2.85 -6.87
N VAL A 20 1.50 3.17 -7.39
CA VAL A 20 0.36 3.61 -6.60
C VAL A 20 -0.92 3.01 -7.16
N ASP A 21 -1.78 2.51 -6.29
CA ASP A 21 -3.10 2.03 -6.67
C ASP A 21 -4.09 2.15 -5.49
N ALA A 22 -5.38 2.02 -5.81
CA ALA A 22 -6.45 2.08 -4.83
C ALA A 22 -7.61 1.17 -5.20
N LYS A 23 -8.30 0.64 -4.20
CA LYS A 23 -9.49 -0.18 -4.37
C LYS A 23 -10.61 0.24 -3.43
N ILE A 24 -11.81 0.35 -3.96
CA ILE A 24 -13.01 0.56 -3.17
C ILE A 24 -13.79 -0.76 -3.12
N ILE A 25 -14.07 -1.22 -1.91
CA ILE A 25 -14.91 -2.37 -1.64
C ILE A 25 -16.27 -1.86 -1.19
N CYS A 26 -17.33 -2.33 -1.83
CA CYS A 26 -18.71 -2.11 -1.37
C CYS A 26 -19.11 -3.35 -0.55
N LYS A 27 -19.33 -3.16 0.74
CA LYS A 27 -19.76 -4.21 1.65
C LYS A 27 -21.27 -4.42 1.61
N ASP A 28 -21.98 -3.31 1.51
CA ASP A 28 -23.43 -3.19 1.36
C ASP A 28 -23.72 -1.84 0.66
N ASP A 29 -25.00 -1.48 0.55
CA ASP A 29 -25.41 -0.25 -0.14
C ASP A 29 -24.89 1.04 0.50
N GLU A 30 -24.56 1.02 1.80
CA GLU A 30 -24.14 2.19 2.58
C GLU A 30 -22.65 2.14 2.93
N THR A 31 -22.09 0.95 3.13
CA THR A 31 -20.74 0.77 3.68
C THR A 31 -19.72 0.53 2.57
N LYS A 32 -18.76 1.46 2.48
CA LYS A 32 -17.61 1.36 1.55
C LYS A 32 -16.31 1.39 2.30
N ILE A 33 -15.40 0.53 1.92
CA ILE A 33 -14.01 0.51 2.42
C ILE A 33 -13.10 0.98 1.31
N GLY A 34 -12.30 2.00 1.55
CA GLY A 34 -11.26 2.46 0.64
C GLY A 34 -9.90 1.94 1.08
N ILE A 35 -9.17 1.30 0.17
CA ILE A 35 -7.80 0.85 0.37
C ILE A 35 -6.93 1.62 -0.61
N PHE A 36 -5.91 2.30 -0.11
CA PHE A 36 -4.97 3.10 -0.88
C PHE A 36 -3.56 2.65 -0.54
N ALA A 37 -2.72 2.45 -1.54
CA ALA A 37 -1.35 2.04 -1.34
C ALA A 37 -0.41 2.75 -2.31
N LEU A 38 0.75 3.15 -1.78
CA LEU A 38 1.84 3.77 -2.53
C LEU A 38 3.15 3.16 -2.09
N ALA A 39 4.02 2.89 -3.05
CA ALA A 39 5.34 2.33 -2.83
C ALA A 39 6.38 3.03 -3.71
N ASP A 40 7.54 3.35 -3.13
CA ASP A 40 8.74 3.86 -3.82
C ASP A 40 9.77 2.74 -3.83
N GLY A 41 10.02 2.21 -5.01
CA GLY A 41 10.88 1.06 -5.21
C GLY A 41 12.37 1.45 -5.23
N MET A 42 13.20 0.59 -4.67
CA MET A 42 14.65 0.73 -4.68
C MET A 42 15.35 -0.55 -5.14
N GLY A 43 16.53 -0.41 -5.73
CA GLY A 43 17.35 -1.55 -6.15
C GLY A 43 18.02 -1.39 -7.52
N GLY A 44 17.72 -0.33 -8.26
CA GLY A 44 18.26 -0.05 -9.59
C GLY A 44 17.92 -1.12 -10.64
N HIS A 45 18.03 -0.82 -11.94
CA HIS A 45 17.84 -1.76 -13.05
C HIS A 45 16.56 -2.61 -12.98
N ASN A 46 15.39 -1.97 -12.90
CA ASN A 46 14.04 -2.59 -12.85
C ASN A 46 13.69 -3.38 -11.58
N LYS A 47 14.57 -3.41 -10.59
CA LYS A 47 14.31 -4.16 -9.35
C LYS A 47 13.34 -3.44 -8.44
N GLY A 48 13.46 -2.12 -8.32
CA GLY A 48 12.55 -1.27 -7.56
C GLY A 48 11.14 -1.30 -8.11
N GLU A 49 10.99 -1.23 -9.44
CA GLU A 49 9.70 -1.32 -10.13
C GLU A 49 8.95 -2.63 -9.80
N VAL A 50 9.68 -3.76 -9.78
CA VAL A 50 9.09 -5.04 -9.43
C VAL A 50 8.67 -5.08 -7.96
N ALA A 51 9.51 -4.57 -7.07
CA ALA A 51 9.23 -4.57 -5.64
C ALA A 51 8.02 -3.68 -5.28
N SER A 52 7.96 -2.46 -5.83
CA SER A 52 6.84 -1.53 -5.58
C SER A 52 5.51 -2.06 -6.14
N LEU A 53 5.54 -2.63 -7.36
CA LEU A 53 4.37 -3.28 -7.96
C LEU A 53 3.86 -4.45 -7.10
N MET A 54 4.77 -5.33 -6.66
CA MET A 54 4.42 -6.45 -5.78
C MET A 54 3.87 -5.98 -4.44
N ALA A 55 4.44 -4.92 -3.87
CA ALA A 55 4.01 -4.38 -2.59
C ALA A 55 2.58 -3.85 -2.66
N VAL A 56 2.29 -2.97 -3.62
CA VAL A 56 0.98 -2.35 -3.75
C VAL A 56 -0.10 -3.36 -4.12
N ASN A 57 0.17 -4.23 -5.11
CA ASN A 57 -0.80 -5.25 -5.50
C ASN A 57 -1.07 -6.23 -4.37
N GLY A 58 -0.02 -6.74 -3.72
CA GLY A 58 -0.16 -7.69 -2.62
C GLY A 58 -0.92 -7.13 -1.42
N ILE A 59 -0.67 -5.87 -1.03
CA ILE A 59 -1.38 -5.25 0.09
C ILE A 59 -2.86 -5.02 -0.24
N ILE A 60 -3.17 -4.55 -1.46
CA ILE A 60 -4.55 -4.30 -1.90
C ILE A 60 -5.32 -5.62 -2.00
N GLU A 61 -4.72 -6.67 -2.58
CA GLU A 61 -5.35 -7.98 -2.71
C GLU A 61 -5.65 -8.57 -1.33
N PHE A 62 -4.64 -8.68 -0.46
CA PHE A 62 -4.78 -9.24 0.87
C PHE A 62 -5.85 -8.52 1.70
N LEU A 63 -5.79 -7.19 1.77
CA LEU A 63 -6.76 -6.40 2.53
C LEU A 63 -8.16 -6.48 1.92
N SER A 64 -8.27 -6.49 0.58
CA SER A 64 -9.55 -6.62 -0.10
C SER A 64 -10.26 -7.94 0.24
N GLU A 65 -9.55 -9.04 0.18
CA GLU A 65 -10.10 -10.37 0.49
C GLU A 65 -10.52 -10.45 1.96
N SER A 66 -9.61 -10.07 2.86
CA SER A 66 -9.85 -10.15 4.29
C SER A 66 -11.00 -9.26 4.77
N LEU A 67 -11.06 -8.01 4.27
CA LEU A 67 -12.09 -7.06 4.66
C LEU A 67 -13.44 -7.35 4.00
N SER A 68 -13.47 -7.96 2.81
CA SER A 68 -14.72 -8.38 2.16
C SER A 68 -15.42 -9.52 2.91
N GLN A 69 -14.64 -10.45 3.47
CA GLN A 69 -15.17 -11.63 4.16
C GLN A 69 -15.59 -11.34 5.61
N SER A 70 -15.05 -10.29 6.21
CA SER A 70 -15.29 -9.94 7.62
C SER A 70 -16.70 -9.39 7.81
N GLY A 71 -17.41 -9.82 8.87
CA GLY A 71 -18.69 -9.26 9.31
C GLY A 71 -18.54 -7.81 9.81
N ASN A 72 -19.08 -7.48 10.99
CA ASN A 72 -18.81 -6.21 11.66
C ASN A 72 -17.34 -6.12 12.06
N ILE A 73 -16.60 -5.18 11.45
CA ILE A 73 -15.16 -5.03 11.67
C ILE A 73 -14.95 -4.17 12.92
N LYS A 74 -14.27 -4.74 13.92
CA LYS A 74 -13.85 -4.00 15.12
C LYS A 74 -12.56 -3.23 14.82
N ILE A 75 -12.34 -2.13 15.54
CA ILE A 75 -11.17 -1.26 15.40
C ILE A 75 -9.86 -2.04 15.53
N ASP A 76 -9.72 -2.87 16.57
CA ASP A 76 -8.52 -3.66 16.82
C ASP A 76 -8.17 -4.63 15.67
N TYR A 77 -9.15 -5.02 14.87
CA TYR A 77 -8.96 -5.91 13.74
C TYR A 77 -8.12 -5.26 12.63
N PHE A 78 -8.24 -3.95 12.43
CA PHE A 78 -7.48 -3.25 11.38
C PHE A 78 -5.98 -3.27 11.65
N ASP A 79 -5.56 -3.09 12.90
CA ASP A 79 -4.13 -3.15 13.27
C ASP A 79 -3.53 -4.52 12.99
N ASP A 80 -4.24 -5.57 13.35
CA ASP A 80 -3.76 -6.94 13.16
C ASP A 80 -3.74 -7.33 11.69
N ILE A 81 -4.79 -7.03 10.92
CA ILE A 81 -4.88 -7.40 9.52
C ILE A 81 -3.87 -6.63 8.65
N ILE A 82 -3.63 -5.35 8.95
CA ILE A 82 -2.62 -4.56 8.25
C ILE A 82 -1.21 -5.10 8.54
N LYS A 83 -0.89 -5.45 9.78
CA LYS A 83 0.39 -6.09 10.14
C LYS A 83 0.59 -7.43 9.42
N GLN A 84 -0.45 -8.25 9.36
CA GLN A 84 -0.40 -9.51 8.62
C GLN A 84 -0.15 -9.29 7.13
N ALA A 85 -0.85 -8.34 6.52
CA ALA A 85 -0.69 -7.97 5.12
C ALA A 85 0.75 -7.51 4.81
N TYR A 86 1.32 -6.63 5.63
CA TYR A 86 2.71 -6.17 5.49
C TYR A 86 3.72 -7.31 5.61
N ASN A 87 3.53 -8.21 6.57
CA ASN A 87 4.42 -9.37 6.72
C ASN A 87 4.34 -10.31 5.52
N GLN A 88 3.14 -10.58 5.00
CA GLN A 88 2.94 -11.41 3.82
C GLN A 88 3.59 -10.81 2.58
N VAL A 89 3.38 -9.52 2.34
CA VAL A 89 3.97 -8.79 1.22
C VAL A 89 5.49 -8.80 1.31
N ASN A 90 6.05 -8.49 2.48
CA ASN A 90 7.49 -8.53 2.70
C ASN A 90 8.07 -9.93 2.42
N TYR A 91 7.39 -10.98 2.90
CA TYR A 91 7.81 -12.35 2.63
C TYR A 91 7.81 -12.65 1.12
N SER A 92 6.77 -12.26 0.39
CA SER A 92 6.68 -12.49 -1.06
C SER A 92 7.79 -11.77 -1.83
N ILE A 93 8.13 -10.53 -1.44
CA ILE A 93 9.24 -9.77 -2.05
C ILE A 93 10.58 -10.44 -1.75
N LEU A 94 10.80 -10.90 -0.52
CA LEU A 94 12.02 -11.59 -0.13
C LEU A 94 12.18 -12.93 -0.86
N GLU A 95 11.12 -13.70 -1.03
CA GLU A 95 11.16 -14.95 -1.80
C GLU A 95 11.48 -14.64 -3.26
N LYS A 96 10.81 -13.66 -3.85
CA LYS A 96 11.09 -13.24 -5.23
C LYS A 96 12.53 -12.80 -5.43
N SER A 97 13.11 -12.11 -4.44
CA SER A 97 14.51 -11.67 -4.51
C SER A 97 15.53 -12.81 -4.51
N LYS A 98 15.14 -14.02 -4.10
CA LYS A 98 16.00 -15.22 -4.08
C LYS A 98 15.87 -16.08 -5.33
N GLU A 99 14.79 -15.91 -6.11
CA GLU A 99 14.54 -16.75 -7.31
C GLU A 99 15.58 -16.51 -8.40
N ASP A 100 16.09 -15.28 -8.54
CA ASP A 100 17.04 -14.91 -9.59
C ASP A 100 17.96 -13.80 -9.06
N GLU A 101 19.26 -13.90 -9.36
CA GLU A 101 20.26 -12.89 -8.99
C GLU A 101 19.91 -11.49 -9.53
N SER A 102 19.16 -11.40 -10.63
CA SER A 102 18.66 -10.13 -11.17
C SER A 102 17.74 -9.37 -10.22
N PHE A 103 17.10 -10.03 -9.26
CA PHE A 103 16.24 -9.42 -8.22
C PHE A 103 16.94 -9.23 -6.87
N ASN A 104 18.19 -9.66 -6.75
CA ASN A 104 18.92 -9.53 -5.49
C ASN A 104 19.05 -8.05 -5.06
N GLY A 105 18.63 -7.75 -3.82
CA GLY A 105 18.67 -6.42 -3.27
C GLY A 105 17.51 -5.51 -3.70
N MET A 106 16.44 -6.05 -4.34
CA MET A 106 15.21 -5.29 -4.54
C MET A 106 14.52 -5.01 -3.21
N GLY A 107 13.89 -3.86 -3.14
CA GLY A 107 13.11 -3.44 -1.98
C GLY A 107 12.21 -2.27 -2.33
N THR A 108 11.36 -1.89 -1.41
CA THR A 108 10.44 -0.77 -1.59
C THR A 108 9.98 -0.22 -0.25
N THR A 109 9.62 1.05 -0.23
CA THR A 109 8.75 1.61 0.82
C THR A 109 7.33 1.10 0.62
N LEU A 110 6.48 1.25 1.62
CA LEU A 110 5.05 1.03 1.48
C LEU A 110 4.29 1.90 2.46
N VAL A 111 3.39 2.72 1.92
CA VAL A 111 2.39 3.47 2.68
C VAL A 111 1.01 2.95 2.31
N THR A 112 0.21 2.61 3.31
CA THR A 112 -1.15 2.13 3.12
C THR A 112 -2.11 2.94 3.97
N ALA A 113 -3.22 3.36 3.39
CA ALA A 113 -4.34 3.94 4.12
C ALA A 113 -5.60 3.12 3.86
N VAL A 114 -6.29 2.72 4.93
CA VAL A 114 -7.60 2.08 4.86
C VAL A 114 -8.62 3.03 5.47
N ILE A 115 -9.65 3.36 4.70
CA ILE A 115 -10.75 4.23 5.14
C ILE A 115 -12.00 3.38 5.31
N TYR A 116 -12.54 3.36 6.51
CA TYR A 116 -13.76 2.64 6.86
C TYR A 116 -14.65 3.54 7.73
N ASN A 117 -15.84 3.83 7.26
CA ASN A 117 -16.74 4.82 7.87
C ASN A 117 -16.07 6.20 7.99
N GLU A 118 -15.92 6.72 9.19
CA GLU A 118 -15.27 7.99 9.50
C GLU A 118 -13.81 7.84 9.96
N ASP A 119 -13.33 6.58 10.05
CA ASP A 119 -12.00 6.25 10.54
C ASP A 119 -11.03 6.03 9.39
N MET A 120 -9.77 6.38 9.62
CA MET A 120 -8.66 6.10 8.72
C MET A 120 -7.52 5.42 9.47
N TYR A 121 -7.10 4.27 8.97
CA TYR A 121 -5.98 3.47 9.48
C TYR A 121 -4.81 3.62 8.52
N VAL A 122 -3.68 4.06 9.03
CA VAL A 122 -2.47 4.29 8.23
C VAL A 122 -1.34 3.45 8.73
N ALA A 123 -0.64 2.79 7.81
CA ALA A 123 0.62 2.11 8.08
C ALA A 123 1.69 2.58 7.10
N ASN A 124 2.93 2.68 7.58
CA ASN A 124 4.06 3.13 6.79
C ASN A 124 5.34 2.35 7.13
N VAL A 125 6.06 1.93 6.10
CA VAL A 125 7.41 1.39 6.17
C VAL A 125 8.28 2.13 5.16
N GLY A 126 9.35 2.74 5.62
CA GLY A 126 10.27 3.53 4.81
C GLY A 126 10.11 5.03 5.02
N ASP A 127 10.54 5.83 4.05
CA ASP A 127 10.58 7.29 4.10
C ASP A 127 9.50 7.97 3.24
N SER A 128 8.68 7.19 2.52
CA SER A 128 7.43 7.67 1.90
C SER A 128 6.47 8.19 2.98
N ARG A 129 5.53 9.05 2.61
CA ARG A 129 4.77 9.83 3.61
C ARG A 129 3.28 9.79 3.36
N CYS A 130 2.51 9.65 4.42
CA CYS A 130 1.10 10.01 4.46
C CYS A 130 0.95 11.38 5.16
N ILE A 131 0.21 12.30 4.54
CA ILE A 131 -0.09 13.61 5.10
C ILE A 131 -1.60 13.75 5.19
N ILE A 132 -2.08 13.98 6.43
CA ILE A 132 -3.50 14.21 6.70
C ILE A 132 -3.69 15.72 6.84
N LEU A 133 -4.54 16.26 5.97
CA LEU A 133 -4.91 17.66 5.98
C LEU A 133 -6.37 17.82 6.38
N THR A 134 -6.62 18.55 7.45
CA THR A 134 -7.97 18.95 7.89
C THR A 134 -8.08 20.46 7.90
N ARG A 135 -9.29 20.98 8.21
CA ARG A 135 -9.50 22.44 8.37
C ARG A 135 -8.65 23.04 9.49
N ASN A 136 -8.28 22.25 10.49
CA ASN A 136 -7.68 22.76 11.74
C ASN A 136 -6.23 22.34 11.93
N PHE A 137 -5.74 21.30 11.24
CA PHE A 137 -4.38 20.80 11.40
C PHE A 137 -3.85 20.06 10.16
N ILE A 138 -2.53 19.95 10.11
CA ILE A 138 -1.79 19.08 9.18
C ILE A 138 -1.01 18.09 10.05
N CYS A 139 -1.15 16.81 9.77
CA CYS A 139 -0.42 15.74 10.42
C CYS A 139 0.34 14.91 9.39
N LYS A 140 1.61 14.64 9.67
CA LYS A 140 2.43 13.66 8.94
C LYS A 140 2.44 12.37 9.75
N VAL A 141 2.11 11.27 9.09
CA VAL A 141 2.17 9.92 9.61
C VAL A 141 3.42 9.23 9.08
#